data_5d6f950978ab177966a4c58c59b058f1
#
_entry.id   5d6f950978ab177966a4c58c59b058f1
#
_cell.length_a   1.000
_cell.length_b   1.000
_cell.length_c   1.000
_cell.angle_alpha   90.00
_cell.angle_beta   90.00
_cell.angle_gamma   90.00
#
_symmetry.space_group_name_H-M   'P 1'
#
loop_
_entity.id
_entity.type
_entity.pdbx_description
1 polymer ?
#
loop_
_entity_poly.entity_id
_entity_poly.type
_entity_poly.pdbx_seq_one_letter_code
_entity_poly.pdbx_strand_id
1 'polypeptide(L)'
;MSLFTVNEELCIKCSLCVQVCPSWLISFDEKGFPEILPPNEARCIECGHCVLYCPTEANTLSFINQNKLLKARELSLPAKQEAINFIKSRRSIRRFKKEIISKELFAEIFEVVNQAPTASNKQPVRWIISDDPQKTEEVAKMVLAWMCTFLENQPQSPLTFIAKNMKAKADEGIDGILRGAPHIAIAVVKSDYKWPEDGTIALTYLELATHAFGVGACWGGFLTTAIRNNPNLRKFLGISDDEHICGAQLLGFPKNLPTRQFAPRKEMNINWL
;
A
#
# COMPACT_ATOMS: atom_id res chain seq x y z
N MET A 1 -9.13 -22.77 -22.73
CA MET A 1 -9.87 -23.14 -21.49
C MET A 1 -10.77 -21.96 -21.16
N SER A 2 -12.02 -22.19 -20.74
CA SER A 2 -12.91 -21.11 -20.30
C SER A 2 -12.34 -20.44 -19.06
N LEU A 3 -12.54 -19.11 -18.95
CA LEU A 3 -12.12 -18.33 -17.79
C LEU A 3 -12.84 -18.78 -16.51
N PHE A 4 -14.16 -19.04 -16.62
CA PHE A 4 -15.04 -19.42 -15.53
C PHE A 4 -15.65 -20.79 -15.81
N THR A 5 -15.61 -21.67 -14.82
CA THR A 5 -16.25 -22.99 -14.89
C THR A 5 -17.04 -23.29 -13.61
N VAL A 6 -18.09 -24.08 -13.73
CA VAL A 6 -18.92 -24.51 -12.63
C VAL A 6 -18.96 -26.03 -12.57
N ASN A 7 -18.84 -26.59 -11.36
CA ASN A 7 -19.16 -28.01 -11.12
C ASN A 7 -20.68 -28.13 -10.89
N GLU A 8 -21.40 -28.71 -11.86
CA GLU A 8 -22.86 -28.84 -11.83
C GLU A 8 -23.36 -29.69 -10.66
N GLU A 9 -22.56 -30.68 -10.20
CA GLU A 9 -22.93 -31.55 -9.07
C GLU A 9 -22.88 -30.81 -7.72
N LEU A 10 -22.02 -29.82 -7.60
CA LEU A 10 -21.85 -29.01 -6.38
C LEU A 10 -22.72 -27.75 -6.40
N CYS A 11 -23.14 -27.30 -7.57
CA CYS A 11 -23.84 -26.03 -7.70
C CYS A 11 -25.31 -26.14 -7.25
N ILE A 12 -25.64 -25.42 -6.18
CA ILE A 12 -27.02 -25.34 -5.65
C ILE A 12 -27.85 -24.20 -6.27
N LYS A 13 -27.37 -23.55 -7.31
CA LYS A 13 -28.06 -22.48 -8.06
C LYS A 13 -28.51 -21.30 -7.20
N CYS A 14 -27.75 -20.96 -6.15
CA CYS A 14 -28.11 -19.93 -5.16
C CYS A 14 -27.95 -18.48 -5.69
N SER A 15 -27.45 -18.28 -6.89
CA SER A 15 -27.22 -16.98 -7.54
C SER A 15 -26.18 -16.03 -6.92
N LEU A 16 -25.52 -16.40 -5.83
CA LEU A 16 -24.55 -15.52 -5.16
C LEU A 16 -23.44 -15.05 -6.10
N CYS A 17 -22.89 -15.94 -6.92
CA CYS A 17 -21.84 -15.58 -7.90
C CYS A 17 -22.27 -14.50 -8.89
N VAL A 18 -23.56 -14.53 -9.31
CA VAL A 18 -24.16 -13.50 -10.17
C VAL A 18 -24.26 -12.18 -9.44
N GLN A 19 -24.75 -12.19 -8.19
CA GLN A 19 -25.01 -10.99 -7.38
C GLN A 19 -23.72 -10.27 -6.98
N VAL A 20 -22.64 -11.02 -6.68
CA VAL A 20 -21.37 -10.43 -6.22
C VAL A 20 -20.46 -10.00 -7.37
N CYS A 21 -20.80 -10.30 -8.62
CA CYS A 21 -19.99 -9.90 -9.76
C CYS A 21 -20.12 -8.39 -10.01
N PRO A 22 -19.08 -7.57 -9.76
CA PRO A 22 -19.19 -6.12 -9.89
C PRO A 22 -19.35 -5.66 -11.34
N SER A 23 -18.97 -6.51 -12.30
CA SER A 23 -19.08 -6.25 -13.73
C SER A 23 -20.33 -6.88 -14.36
N TRP A 24 -21.16 -7.57 -13.56
CA TRP A 24 -22.41 -8.22 -14.02
C TRP A 24 -22.22 -9.16 -15.21
N LEU A 25 -21.11 -9.92 -15.23
CA LEU A 25 -20.74 -10.77 -16.37
C LEU A 25 -21.38 -12.15 -16.32
N ILE A 26 -21.80 -12.60 -15.12
CA ILE A 26 -22.30 -13.95 -14.91
C ILE A 26 -23.81 -13.95 -15.14
N SER A 27 -24.26 -14.79 -16.04
CA SER A 27 -25.65 -15.10 -16.34
C SER A 27 -25.94 -16.57 -16.04
N PHE A 28 -27.18 -17.00 -16.25
CA PHE A 28 -27.54 -18.42 -16.16
C PHE A 28 -27.71 -19.00 -17.57
N ASP A 29 -27.20 -20.22 -17.74
CA ASP A 29 -27.47 -21.02 -18.92
C ASP A 29 -28.92 -21.53 -18.93
N GLU A 30 -29.31 -22.27 -20.02
CA GLU A 30 -30.65 -22.86 -20.15
C GLU A 30 -31.00 -23.86 -19.06
N LYS A 31 -29.99 -24.47 -18.39
CA LYS A 31 -30.14 -25.40 -17.29
C LYS A 31 -30.17 -24.71 -15.92
N GLY A 32 -29.94 -23.39 -15.87
CA GLY A 32 -29.89 -22.57 -14.65
C GLY A 32 -28.55 -22.65 -13.91
N PHE A 33 -27.45 -23.03 -14.56
CA PHE A 33 -26.12 -22.93 -14.02
C PHE A 33 -25.44 -21.59 -14.39
N PRO A 34 -24.60 -21.04 -13.51
CA PRO A 34 -23.91 -19.78 -13.80
C PRO A 34 -22.86 -19.97 -14.90
N GLU A 35 -22.82 -19.03 -15.84
CA GLU A 35 -21.84 -18.99 -16.93
C GLU A 35 -21.34 -17.58 -17.19
N ILE A 36 -20.16 -17.45 -17.79
CA ILE A 36 -19.69 -16.23 -18.45
C ILE A 36 -19.61 -16.53 -19.95
N LEU A 37 -20.38 -15.80 -20.75
CA LEU A 37 -20.33 -15.95 -22.20
C LEU A 37 -18.94 -15.54 -22.73
N PRO A 38 -18.34 -16.31 -23.66
CA PRO A 38 -16.97 -16.07 -24.15
C PRO A 38 -16.66 -14.62 -24.56
N PRO A 39 -17.56 -13.87 -25.27
CA PRO A 39 -17.30 -12.47 -25.60
C PRO A 39 -17.13 -11.54 -24.39
N ASN A 40 -17.60 -11.94 -23.22
CA ASN A 40 -17.56 -11.16 -22.00
C ASN A 40 -16.37 -11.52 -21.07
N GLU A 41 -15.69 -12.63 -21.32
CA GLU A 41 -14.55 -13.07 -20.49
C GLU A 41 -13.47 -11.99 -20.37
N ALA A 42 -13.16 -11.29 -21.46
CA ALA A 42 -12.18 -10.19 -21.48
C ALA A 42 -12.56 -8.97 -20.62
N ARG A 43 -13.80 -8.90 -20.15
CA ARG A 43 -14.28 -7.83 -19.25
C ARG A 43 -14.14 -8.20 -17.78
N CYS A 44 -13.70 -9.41 -17.46
CA CYS A 44 -13.48 -9.84 -16.08
C CYS A 44 -12.34 -9.04 -15.46
N ILE A 45 -12.63 -8.44 -14.30
CA ILE A 45 -11.61 -7.70 -13.51
C ILE A 45 -10.80 -8.61 -12.59
N GLU A 46 -10.90 -9.91 -12.72
CA GLU A 46 -10.15 -10.93 -11.99
C GLU A 46 -10.21 -10.79 -10.46
N CYS A 47 -11.31 -10.27 -9.91
CA CYS A 47 -11.47 -10.05 -8.47
C CYS A 47 -11.73 -11.31 -7.64
N GLY A 48 -12.08 -12.43 -8.26
CA GLY A 48 -12.30 -13.72 -7.59
C GLY A 48 -13.60 -13.85 -6.78
N HIS A 49 -14.43 -12.81 -6.63
CA HIS A 49 -15.60 -12.84 -5.74
C HIS A 49 -16.56 -13.99 -6.04
N CYS A 50 -16.78 -14.34 -7.31
CA CYS A 50 -17.67 -15.46 -7.70
C CYS A 50 -17.18 -16.81 -7.15
N VAL A 51 -15.90 -16.98 -6.93
CA VAL A 51 -15.29 -18.17 -6.30
C VAL A 51 -15.36 -18.04 -4.78
N LEU A 52 -14.93 -16.90 -4.22
CA LEU A 52 -14.85 -16.67 -2.76
C LEU A 52 -16.21 -16.73 -2.07
N TYR A 53 -17.28 -16.32 -2.74
CA TYR A 53 -18.64 -16.32 -2.19
C TYR A 53 -19.44 -17.58 -2.50
N CYS A 54 -18.88 -18.56 -3.23
CA CYS A 54 -19.57 -19.81 -3.53
C CYS A 54 -19.64 -20.72 -2.30
N PRO A 55 -20.83 -20.96 -1.71
CA PRO A 55 -20.95 -21.70 -0.45
C PRO A 55 -20.63 -23.20 -0.59
N THR A 56 -20.69 -23.72 -1.81
CA THR A 56 -20.41 -25.13 -2.13
C THR A 56 -19.10 -25.32 -2.89
N GLU A 57 -18.30 -24.25 -3.07
CA GLU A 57 -17.03 -24.30 -3.79
C GLU A 57 -17.18 -24.80 -5.25
N ALA A 58 -18.38 -24.65 -5.85
CA ALA A 58 -18.68 -25.13 -7.18
C ALA A 58 -17.99 -24.34 -8.30
N ASN A 59 -17.68 -23.05 -8.07
CA ASN A 59 -17.12 -22.16 -9.07
C ASN A 59 -15.60 -22.18 -9.09
N THR A 60 -15.03 -22.13 -10.29
CA THR A 60 -13.57 -21.96 -10.50
C THR A 60 -13.26 -20.85 -11.50
N LEU A 61 -12.11 -20.22 -11.36
CA LEU A 61 -11.53 -19.27 -12.31
C LEU A 61 -10.15 -19.78 -12.72
N SER A 62 -9.81 -19.74 -14.00
CA SER A 62 -8.59 -20.34 -14.56
C SER A 62 -7.30 -19.81 -13.93
N PHE A 63 -7.31 -18.59 -13.41
CA PHE A 63 -6.15 -17.96 -12.74
C PHE A 63 -6.09 -18.19 -11.22
N ILE A 64 -7.12 -18.79 -10.61
CA ILE A 64 -7.17 -19.05 -9.16
C ILE A 64 -6.77 -20.50 -8.87
N ASN A 65 -5.73 -20.68 -8.07
CA ASN A 65 -5.41 -21.98 -7.51
C ASN A 65 -6.26 -22.21 -6.25
N GLN A 66 -7.31 -23.03 -6.37
CA GLN A 66 -8.24 -23.32 -5.29
C GLN A 66 -7.58 -23.93 -4.05
N ASN A 67 -6.50 -24.69 -4.22
CA ASN A 67 -5.76 -25.30 -3.10
C ASN A 67 -5.03 -24.27 -2.22
N LYS A 68 -4.92 -23.02 -2.68
CA LYS A 68 -4.35 -21.90 -1.91
C LYS A 68 -5.41 -21.03 -1.23
N LEU A 69 -6.70 -21.28 -1.46
CA LEU A 69 -7.77 -20.53 -0.83
C LEU A 69 -8.01 -21.07 0.58
N LEU A 70 -7.91 -20.18 1.57
CA LEU A 70 -8.29 -20.48 2.95
C LEU A 70 -9.82 -20.39 3.08
N LYS A 71 -10.42 -21.34 3.80
CA LYS A 71 -11.84 -21.24 4.12
C LYS A 71 -12.07 -20.12 5.14
N ALA A 72 -13.07 -19.30 4.93
CA ALA A 72 -13.37 -18.16 5.82
C ALA A 72 -13.51 -18.58 7.30
N ARG A 73 -14.06 -19.79 7.57
CA ARG A 73 -14.18 -20.37 8.92
C ARG A 73 -12.83 -20.74 9.57
N GLU A 74 -11.77 -20.85 8.79
CA GLU A 74 -10.41 -21.18 9.25
C GLU A 74 -9.61 -19.91 9.59
N LEU A 75 -10.13 -18.72 9.22
CA LEU A 75 -9.51 -17.45 9.54
C LEU A 75 -9.85 -17.06 10.98
N SER A 76 -8.81 -16.95 11.80
CA SER A 76 -8.93 -16.37 13.14
C SER A 76 -8.91 -14.85 13.04
N LEU A 77 -10.07 -14.23 13.19
CA LEU A 77 -10.14 -12.77 13.26
C LEU A 77 -9.89 -12.29 14.68
N PRO A 78 -9.18 -11.17 14.89
CA PRO A 78 -8.97 -10.61 16.22
C PRO A 78 -10.31 -10.19 16.83
N ALA A 79 -10.42 -10.25 18.16
CA ALA A 79 -11.56 -9.70 18.86
C ALA A 79 -11.72 -8.20 18.55
N LYS A 80 -12.96 -7.69 18.56
CA LYS A 80 -13.28 -6.29 18.23
C LYS A 80 -12.33 -5.30 18.92
N GLN A 81 -12.08 -5.47 20.21
CA GLN A 81 -11.24 -4.53 20.97
C GLN A 81 -9.77 -4.65 20.58
N GLU A 82 -9.28 -5.83 20.22
CA GLU A 82 -7.91 -6.03 19.73
C GLU A 82 -7.71 -5.33 18.38
N ALA A 83 -8.65 -5.50 17.46
CA ALA A 83 -8.62 -4.81 16.16
C ALA A 83 -8.65 -3.27 16.32
N ILE A 84 -9.50 -2.75 17.20
CA ILE A 84 -9.56 -1.31 17.53
C ILE A 84 -8.23 -0.83 18.12
N ASN A 85 -7.66 -1.56 19.06
CA ASN A 85 -6.41 -1.21 19.70
C ASN A 85 -5.25 -1.25 18.71
N PHE A 86 -5.19 -2.25 17.83
CA PHE A 86 -4.20 -2.35 16.77
C PHE A 86 -4.21 -1.10 15.87
N ILE A 87 -5.37 -0.72 15.33
CA ILE A 87 -5.49 0.44 14.46
C ILE A 87 -5.12 1.74 15.20
N LYS A 88 -5.59 1.90 16.44
CA LYS A 88 -5.35 3.10 17.26
C LYS A 88 -3.90 3.23 17.72
N SER A 89 -3.19 2.12 17.94
CA SER A 89 -1.82 2.12 18.44
C SER A 89 -0.79 2.49 17.38
N ARG A 90 -1.10 2.38 16.09
CA ARG A 90 -0.21 2.76 15.00
C ARG A 90 0.24 4.23 15.15
N ARG A 91 1.54 4.45 15.12
CA ARG A 91 2.18 5.77 15.24
C ARG A 91 3.28 5.93 14.18
N SER A 92 3.45 7.15 13.70
CA SER A 92 4.60 7.49 12.88
C SER A 92 5.88 7.36 13.70
N ILE A 93 6.73 6.43 13.34
CA ILE A 93 8.04 6.20 13.96
C ILE A 93 9.06 7.15 13.33
N ARG A 94 9.79 7.89 14.14
CA ARG A 94 10.75 8.91 13.71
C ARG A 94 12.16 8.73 14.31
N ARG A 95 12.41 7.58 14.91
CA ARG A 95 13.72 7.14 15.40
C ARG A 95 13.85 5.64 15.14
N PHE A 96 14.79 5.29 14.30
CA PHE A 96 14.99 3.92 13.84
C PHE A 96 16.28 3.34 14.40
N LYS A 97 16.33 2.01 14.55
CA LYS A 97 17.56 1.25 14.74
C LYS A 97 18.31 1.20 13.41
N LYS A 98 19.61 0.88 13.45
CA LYS A 98 20.41 0.63 12.24
C LYS A 98 20.19 -0.77 11.65
N GLU A 99 19.40 -1.58 12.34
CA GLU A 99 19.05 -2.94 11.94
C GLU A 99 18.27 -2.92 10.63
N ILE A 100 18.65 -3.81 9.70
CA ILE A 100 18.06 -3.90 8.36
C ILE A 100 16.86 -4.85 8.40
N ILE A 101 15.82 -4.51 7.69
CA ILE A 101 14.69 -5.40 7.42
C ILE A 101 15.14 -6.41 6.36
N SER A 102 15.02 -7.70 6.63
CA SER A 102 15.40 -8.74 5.67
C SER A 102 14.48 -8.76 4.45
N LYS A 103 14.96 -9.31 3.33
CA LYS A 103 14.15 -9.46 2.12
C LYS A 103 12.95 -10.38 2.34
N GLU A 104 13.13 -11.40 3.17
CA GLU A 104 12.09 -12.34 3.54
C GLU A 104 10.97 -11.62 4.31
N LEU A 105 11.33 -10.81 5.32
CA LEU A 105 10.35 -10.02 6.07
C LEU A 105 9.66 -8.97 5.20
N PHE A 106 10.38 -8.35 4.26
CA PHE A 106 9.75 -7.49 3.26
C PHE A 106 8.74 -8.26 2.41
N ALA A 107 9.08 -9.48 1.96
CA ALA A 107 8.15 -10.30 1.16
C ALA A 107 6.86 -10.60 1.93
N GLU A 108 6.95 -11.00 3.20
CA GLU A 108 5.78 -11.25 4.06
C GLU A 108 4.92 -9.98 4.23
N ILE A 109 5.55 -8.83 4.50
CA ILE A 109 4.85 -7.54 4.63
C ILE A 109 4.13 -7.20 3.32
N PHE A 110 4.80 -7.34 2.17
CA PHE A 110 4.23 -6.99 0.88
C PHE A 110 3.16 -7.97 0.39
N GLU A 111 3.17 -9.22 0.85
CA GLU A 111 2.06 -10.16 0.64
C GLU A 111 0.76 -9.61 1.27
N VAL A 112 0.86 -9.04 2.49
CA VAL A 112 -0.28 -8.38 3.14
C VAL A 112 -0.66 -7.09 2.41
N VAL A 113 0.32 -6.26 2.02
CA VAL A 113 0.08 -5.00 1.30
C VAL A 113 -0.62 -5.22 -0.03
N ASN A 114 -0.36 -6.35 -0.69
CA ASN A 114 -0.99 -6.72 -1.96
C ASN A 114 -2.51 -6.96 -1.84
N GLN A 115 -3.06 -7.05 -0.62
CA GLN A 115 -4.51 -7.12 -0.36
C GLN A 115 -5.18 -5.73 -0.36
N ALA A 116 -4.44 -4.65 -0.58
CA ALA A 116 -5.00 -3.32 -0.68
C ALA A 116 -5.99 -3.24 -1.85
N PRO A 117 -7.21 -2.73 -1.64
CA PRO A 117 -8.19 -2.60 -2.72
C PRO A 117 -7.72 -1.59 -3.77
N THR A 118 -8.05 -1.86 -5.02
CA THR A 118 -7.75 -0.96 -6.14
C THR A 118 -8.95 -0.81 -7.06
N ALA A 119 -9.06 0.31 -7.75
CA ALA A 119 -10.12 0.54 -8.72
C ALA A 119 -10.15 -0.58 -9.77
N SER A 120 -11.31 -1.21 -9.93
CA SER A 120 -11.51 -2.36 -10.84
C SER A 120 -10.48 -3.48 -10.68
N ASN A 121 -9.95 -3.67 -9.49
CA ASN A 121 -8.91 -4.66 -9.17
C ASN A 121 -7.66 -4.57 -10.08
N LYS A 122 -7.31 -3.35 -10.54
CA LYS A 122 -6.21 -3.13 -11.49
C LYS A 122 -4.82 -3.38 -10.91
N GLN A 123 -4.65 -3.30 -9.59
CA GLN A 123 -3.38 -3.52 -8.89
C GLN A 123 -2.20 -2.76 -9.53
N PRO A 124 -2.33 -1.44 -9.77
CA PRO A 124 -1.42 -0.67 -10.62
C PRO A 124 -0.14 -0.24 -9.93
N VAL A 125 -0.01 -0.49 -8.63
CA VAL A 125 1.06 0.08 -7.81
C VAL A 125 2.38 -0.65 -8.05
N ARG A 126 3.38 0.10 -8.52
CA ARG A 126 4.79 -0.32 -8.54
C ARG A 126 5.49 0.24 -7.31
N TRP A 127 6.29 -0.58 -6.67
CA TRP A 127 7.06 -0.21 -5.50
C TRP A 127 8.53 -0.01 -5.82
N ILE A 128 9.13 1.04 -5.25
CA ILE A 128 10.57 1.22 -5.18
C ILE A 128 10.96 1.15 -3.72
N ILE A 129 11.78 0.16 -3.40
CA ILE A 129 12.24 -0.10 -2.02
C ILE A 129 13.75 0.03 -2.00
N SER A 130 14.28 0.84 -1.10
CA SER A 130 15.71 0.83 -0.84
C SER A 130 16.02 -0.29 0.16
N ASP A 131 16.77 -1.28 -0.27
CA ASP A 131 17.31 -2.38 0.55
C ASP A 131 18.75 -2.13 1.00
N ASP A 132 19.35 -1.02 0.55
CA ASP A 132 20.71 -0.58 0.86
C ASP A 132 20.69 0.70 1.70
N PRO A 133 21.11 0.65 2.99
CA PRO A 133 21.16 1.83 3.85
C PRO A 133 22.05 2.95 3.31
N GLN A 134 23.12 2.64 2.55
CA GLN A 134 24.00 3.66 1.97
C GLN A 134 23.27 4.44 0.88
N LYS A 135 22.52 3.75 0.01
CA LYS A 135 21.65 4.41 -0.99
C LYS A 135 20.56 5.24 -0.32
N THR A 136 20.00 4.73 0.79
CA THR A 136 18.99 5.47 1.56
C THR A 136 19.59 6.77 2.13
N GLU A 137 20.82 6.72 2.66
CA GLU A 137 21.52 7.91 3.14
C GLU A 137 21.83 8.90 2.00
N GLU A 138 22.19 8.41 0.82
CA GLU A 138 22.40 9.26 -0.35
C GLU A 138 21.11 9.97 -0.78
N VAL A 139 19.97 9.27 -0.76
CA VAL A 139 18.66 9.89 -0.97
C VAL A 139 18.41 11.02 0.04
N ALA A 140 18.73 10.83 1.32
CA ALA A 140 18.57 11.87 2.33
C ALA A 140 19.40 13.12 1.99
N LYS A 141 20.66 12.93 1.57
CA LYS A 141 21.55 14.02 1.13
C LYS A 141 21.02 14.76 -0.10
N MET A 142 20.53 14.01 -1.10
CA MET A 142 19.94 14.60 -2.30
C MET A 142 18.67 15.41 -2.01
N VAL A 143 17.81 14.92 -1.13
CA VAL A 143 16.60 15.63 -0.71
C VAL A 143 16.97 16.91 0.04
N LEU A 144 17.91 16.86 0.97
CA LEU A 144 18.36 18.03 1.72
C LEU A 144 18.97 19.08 0.80
N ALA A 145 19.86 18.69 -0.11
CA ALA A 145 20.49 19.61 -1.07
C ALA A 145 19.44 20.30 -1.94
N TRP A 146 18.49 19.54 -2.52
CA TRP A 146 17.39 20.10 -3.28
C TRP A 146 16.55 21.08 -2.45
N MET A 147 16.23 20.72 -1.22
CA MET A 147 15.42 21.54 -0.32
C MET A 147 16.13 22.87 -0.01
N CYS A 148 17.43 22.86 0.24
CA CYS A 148 18.21 24.08 0.47
C CYS A 148 18.18 24.99 -0.75
N THR A 149 18.48 24.47 -1.95
CA THR A 149 18.44 25.24 -3.20
C THR A 149 17.05 25.80 -3.50
N PHE A 150 15.99 24.99 -3.28
CA PHE A 150 14.62 25.45 -3.49
C PHE A 150 14.28 26.64 -2.57
N LEU A 151 14.71 26.61 -1.32
CA LEU A 151 14.40 27.62 -0.33
C LEU A 151 15.27 28.87 -0.44
N GLU A 152 16.47 28.79 -1.01
CA GLU A 152 17.27 29.97 -1.41
C GLU A 152 16.51 30.82 -2.42
N ASN A 153 15.75 30.18 -3.32
CA ASN A 153 14.89 30.85 -4.31
C ASN A 153 13.52 31.29 -3.75
N GLN A 154 13.15 30.84 -2.55
CA GLN A 154 11.88 31.16 -1.88
C GLN A 154 12.07 31.49 -0.39
N PRO A 155 12.79 32.60 -0.07
CA PRO A 155 13.17 32.91 1.32
C PRO A 155 12.01 33.19 2.25
N GLN A 156 10.83 33.52 1.72
CA GLN A 156 9.60 33.77 2.48
C GLN A 156 8.77 32.49 2.76
N SER A 157 9.21 31.35 2.26
CA SER A 157 8.51 30.07 2.51
C SER A 157 8.54 29.72 3.99
N PRO A 158 7.41 29.29 4.59
CA PRO A 158 7.40 28.77 5.97
C PRO A 158 8.32 27.58 6.18
N LEU A 159 8.72 26.89 5.10
CA LEU A 159 9.64 25.76 5.14
C LEU A 159 11.10 26.18 5.29
N THR A 160 11.44 27.44 5.08
CA THR A 160 12.82 27.95 5.19
C THR A 160 13.40 27.72 6.57
N PHE A 161 12.61 27.96 7.63
CA PHE A 161 13.04 27.69 9.00
C PHE A 161 13.34 26.19 9.23
N ILE A 162 12.45 25.32 8.71
CA ILE A 162 12.62 23.87 8.83
C ILE A 162 13.87 23.39 8.09
N ALA A 163 14.11 23.87 6.88
CA ALA A 163 15.30 23.49 6.10
C ALA A 163 16.61 23.96 6.72
N LYS A 164 16.65 25.18 7.27
CA LYS A 164 17.82 25.69 8.00
C LYS A 164 18.14 24.79 9.19
N ASN A 165 17.13 24.38 9.97
CA ASN A 165 17.31 23.49 11.10
C ASN A 165 17.76 22.08 10.67
N MET A 166 17.19 21.55 9.56
CA MET A 166 17.61 20.26 9.03
C MET A 166 19.06 20.29 8.53
N LYS A 167 19.46 21.38 7.86
CA LYS A 167 20.84 21.57 7.42
C LYS A 167 21.80 21.62 8.63
N ALA A 168 21.49 22.42 9.65
CA ALA A 168 22.29 22.49 10.88
C ALA A 168 22.43 21.12 11.53
N LYS A 169 21.36 20.32 11.59
CA LYS A 169 21.41 18.95 12.11
C LYS A 169 22.22 18.00 11.22
N ALA A 170 22.18 18.17 9.91
CA ALA A 170 23.01 17.39 9.00
C ALA A 170 24.50 17.70 9.19
N ASP A 171 24.85 18.95 9.45
CA ASP A 171 26.22 19.37 9.76
C ASP A 171 26.72 18.75 11.09
N GLU A 172 25.79 18.38 12.01
CA GLU A 172 26.05 17.60 13.23
C GLU A 172 26.04 16.07 13.00
N GLY A 173 25.87 15.60 11.74
CA GLY A 173 25.75 14.18 11.38
C GLY A 173 24.38 13.57 11.67
N ILE A 174 23.34 14.39 11.87
CA ILE A 174 21.97 13.93 12.16
C ILE A 174 21.10 14.07 10.92
N ASP A 175 20.58 12.96 10.41
CA ASP A 175 19.61 12.95 9.31
C ASP A 175 18.23 13.46 9.77
N GLY A 176 17.88 14.66 9.38
CA GLY A 176 16.58 15.28 9.64
C GLY A 176 15.52 14.90 8.58
N ILE A 177 15.92 14.42 7.41
CA ILE A 177 15.05 14.10 6.27
C ILE A 177 14.40 12.73 6.43
N LEU A 178 15.21 11.66 6.44
CA LEU A 178 14.73 10.27 6.57
C LEU A 178 14.83 9.76 8.01
N ARG A 179 15.34 10.60 8.94
CA ARG A 179 15.42 10.31 10.38
C ARG A 179 16.24 9.08 10.74
N GLY A 180 17.22 8.78 9.91
CA GLY A 180 18.08 7.61 10.05
C GLY A 180 17.36 6.29 9.76
N ALA A 181 16.26 6.32 9.01
CA ALA A 181 15.60 5.10 8.54
C ALA A 181 16.52 4.34 7.59
N PRO A 182 16.74 3.02 7.79
CA PRO A 182 17.59 2.24 6.90
C PRO A 182 16.94 1.97 5.54
N HIS A 183 15.62 2.13 5.44
CA HIS A 183 14.86 1.83 4.23
C HIS A 183 13.82 2.90 3.91
N ILE A 184 13.50 3.01 2.63
CA ILE A 184 12.36 3.77 2.13
C ILE A 184 11.53 2.87 1.21
N ALA A 185 10.21 3.09 1.20
CA ALA A 185 9.30 2.52 0.24
C ALA A 185 8.52 3.63 -0.46
N ILE A 186 8.51 3.61 -1.79
CA ILE A 186 7.85 4.61 -2.62
C ILE A 186 6.83 3.89 -3.48
N ALA A 187 5.57 4.36 -3.46
CA ALA A 187 4.51 3.86 -4.31
C ALA A 187 4.34 4.79 -5.53
N VAL A 188 4.38 4.19 -6.71
CA VAL A 188 4.15 4.89 -7.98
C VAL A 188 3.11 4.17 -8.81
N VAL A 189 2.41 4.92 -9.66
CA VAL A 189 1.51 4.40 -10.69
C VAL A 189 1.81 5.10 -12.01
N LYS A 190 1.33 4.59 -13.13
CA LYS A 190 1.45 5.32 -14.40
C LYS A 190 0.70 6.65 -14.34
N SER A 191 1.25 7.70 -14.97
CA SER A 191 0.67 9.06 -14.91
C SER A 191 -0.69 9.18 -15.58
N ASP A 192 -1.01 8.28 -16.54
CA ASP A 192 -2.30 8.19 -17.20
C ASP A 192 -3.32 7.33 -16.43
N TYR A 193 -2.91 6.71 -15.32
CA TYR A 193 -3.81 5.95 -14.45
C TYR A 193 -4.77 6.89 -13.72
N LYS A 194 -6.07 6.62 -13.83
CA LYS A 194 -7.14 7.54 -13.43
C LYS A 194 -7.34 7.64 -11.90
N TRP A 195 -6.88 6.66 -11.14
CA TRP A 195 -7.11 6.56 -9.69
C TRP A 195 -5.80 6.42 -8.91
N PRO A 196 -4.95 7.47 -8.89
CA PRO A 196 -3.67 7.43 -8.17
C PRO A 196 -3.83 7.25 -6.65
N GLU A 197 -5.04 7.42 -6.13
CA GLU A 197 -5.42 7.12 -4.74
C GLU A 197 -5.15 5.67 -4.36
N ASP A 198 -5.20 4.73 -5.30
CA ASP A 198 -4.87 3.31 -5.07
C ASP A 198 -3.46 3.16 -4.46
N GLY A 199 -2.50 3.96 -4.92
CA GLY A 199 -1.16 3.97 -4.34
C GLY A 199 -1.12 4.53 -2.91
N THR A 200 -1.98 5.51 -2.58
CA THR A 200 -2.13 6.03 -1.22
C THR A 200 -2.79 5.02 -0.30
N ILE A 201 -3.79 4.29 -0.80
CA ILE A 201 -4.44 3.18 -0.09
C ILE A 201 -3.40 2.09 0.20
N ALA A 202 -2.62 1.69 -0.79
CA ALA A 202 -1.57 0.69 -0.63
C ALA A 202 -0.50 1.12 0.41
N LEU A 203 -0.11 2.40 0.44
CA LEU A 203 0.77 2.96 1.48
C LEU A 203 0.13 2.91 2.88
N THR A 204 -1.18 3.07 2.99
CA THR A 204 -1.89 2.91 4.27
C THR A 204 -1.87 1.46 4.73
N TYR A 205 -2.07 0.52 3.80
CA TYR A 205 -1.90 -0.91 4.08
C TYR A 205 -0.46 -1.23 4.51
N LEU A 206 0.56 -0.65 3.85
CA LEU A 206 1.95 -0.81 4.25
C LEU A 206 2.21 -0.33 5.69
N GLU A 207 1.65 0.82 6.08
CA GLU A 207 1.81 1.36 7.43
C GLU A 207 1.14 0.46 8.50
N LEU A 208 0.01 -0.17 8.17
CA LEU A 208 -0.66 -1.12 9.06
C LEU A 208 0.06 -2.48 9.09
N ALA A 209 0.46 -2.99 7.93
CA ALA A 209 1.21 -4.24 7.85
C ALA A 209 2.54 -4.15 8.62
N THR A 210 3.35 -3.12 8.36
CA THR A 210 4.61 -2.92 9.09
C THR A 210 4.38 -2.87 10.60
N HIS A 211 3.29 -2.22 11.07
CA HIS A 211 2.94 -2.18 12.48
C HIS A 211 2.65 -3.58 13.05
N ALA A 212 1.97 -4.45 12.28
CA ALA A 212 1.71 -5.83 12.68
C ALA A 212 3.00 -6.65 12.83
N PHE A 213 3.99 -6.40 11.96
CA PHE A 213 5.29 -7.07 11.97
C PHE A 213 6.33 -6.43 12.90
N GLY A 214 5.93 -5.46 13.73
CA GLY A 214 6.86 -4.75 14.64
C GLY A 214 7.84 -3.81 13.92
N VAL A 215 7.65 -3.55 12.65
CA VAL A 215 8.40 -2.59 11.85
C VAL A 215 7.74 -1.21 11.97
N GLY A 216 8.55 -0.18 12.15
CA GLY A 216 8.09 1.20 12.21
C GLY A 216 7.99 1.83 10.81
N ALA A 217 6.94 2.61 10.60
CA ALA A 217 6.75 3.41 9.40
C ALA A 217 6.54 4.89 9.73
N CYS A 218 6.90 5.76 8.78
CA CYS A 218 6.60 7.19 8.84
C CYS A 218 6.45 7.74 7.43
N TRP A 219 5.38 8.49 7.16
CA TRP A 219 5.20 9.19 5.90
C TRP A 219 6.35 10.16 5.62
N GLY A 220 7.02 9.97 4.49
CA GLY A 220 8.17 10.74 4.02
C GLY A 220 7.72 11.97 3.20
N GLY A 221 7.05 12.95 3.81
CA GLY A 221 6.51 14.11 3.11
C GLY A 221 7.58 14.89 2.35
N PHE A 222 8.74 15.16 2.97
CA PHE A 222 9.86 15.86 2.30
C PHE A 222 10.43 15.03 1.13
N LEU A 223 10.57 13.71 1.32
CA LEU A 223 11.00 12.80 0.27
C LEU A 223 10.01 12.82 -0.90
N THR A 224 8.73 12.66 -0.63
CA THR A 224 7.67 12.71 -1.66
C THR A 224 7.70 14.02 -2.44
N THR A 225 7.80 15.14 -1.75
CA THR A 225 7.86 16.46 -2.39
C THR A 225 9.11 16.64 -3.24
N ALA A 226 10.28 16.20 -2.72
CA ALA A 226 11.53 16.26 -3.47
C ALA A 226 11.47 15.39 -4.74
N ILE A 227 10.97 14.15 -4.65
CA ILE A 227 10.85 13.26 -5.82
C ILE A 227 9.96 13.91 -6.90
N ARG A 228 8.87 14.55 -6.51
CA ARG A 228 7.97 15.22 -7.46
C ARG A 228 8.59 16.40 -8.18
N ASN A 229 9.60 17.05 -7.58
CA ASN A 229 10.16 18.33 -8.06
C ASN A 229 11.66 18.27 -8.39
N ASN A 230 12.31 17.11 -8.30
CA ASN A 230 13.73 16.94 -8.59
C ASN A 230 13.95 15.79 -9.59
N PRO A 231 14.16 16.11 -10.88
CA PRO A 231 14.41 15.09 -11.92
C PRO A 231 15.63 14.21 -11.64
N ASN A 232 16.68 14.76 -11.03
CA ASN A 232 17.89 13.99 -10.71
C ASN A 232 17.59 12.93 -9.64
N LEU A 233 16.77 13.26 -8.64
CA LEU A 233 16.33 12.30 -7.62
C LEU A 233 15.43 11.22 -8.22
N ARG A 234 14.52 11.61 -9.13
CA ARG A 234 13.69 10.62 -9.87
C ARG A 234 14.57 9.65 -10.64
N LYS A 235 15.55 10.16 -11.40
CA LYS A 235 16.50 9.34 -12.15
C LYS A 235 17.32 8.41 -11.25
N PHE A 236 17.80 8.90 -10.11
CA PHE A 236 18.55 8.11 -9.12
C PHE A 236 17.70 6.94 -8.58
N LEU A 237 16.42 7.19 -8.33
CA LEU A 237 15.46 6.21 -7.83
C LEU A 237 14.87 5.30 -8.93
N GLY A 238 15.24 5.48 -10.20
CA GLY A 238 14.70 4.70 -11.31
C GLY A 238 13.19 4.94 -11.54
N ILE A 239 12.75 6.18 -11.34
CA ILE A 239 11.35 6.61 -11.55
C ILE A 239 11.29 7.33 -12.88
N SER A 240 10.50 6.80 -13.80
CA SER A 240 10.30 7.38 -15.13
C SER A 240 9.37 8.60 -15.11
N ASP A 241 9.44 9.45 -16.16
CA ASP A 241 8.65 10.68 -16.25
C ASP A 241 7.15 10.39 -16.40
N ASP A 242 6.81 9.22 -16.94
CA ASP A 242 5.44 8.73 -17.08
C ASP A 242 4.88 8.05 -15.83
N GLU A 243 5.52 8.25 -14.67
CA GLU A 243 5.05 7.71 -13.38
C GLU A 243 4.67 8.83 -12.41
N HIS A 244 3.51 8.67 -11.79
CA HIS A 244 2.99 9.52 -10.72
C HIS A 244 3.43 9.00 -9.35
N ILE A 245 3.92 9.88 -8.48
CA ILE A 245 4.32 9.55 -7.11
C ILE A 245 3.11 9.64 -6.18
N CYS A 246 2.62 8.51 -5.72
CA CYS A 246 1.51 8.45 -4.76
C CYS A 246 1.97 8.86 -3.35
N GLY A 247 3.17 8.46 -2.97
CA GLY A 247 3.80 8.82 -1.71
C GLY A 247 5.02 7.98 -1.40
N ALA A 248 5.64 8.26 -0.25
CA ALA A 248 6.77 7.51 0.26
C ALA A 248 6.67 7.30 1.76
N GLN A 249 7.21 6.20 2.26
CA GLN A 249 7.36 5.91 3.69
C GLN A 249 8.80 5.57 4.04
N LEU A 250 9.20 5.98 5.24
CA LEU A 250 10.46 5.65 5.90
C LEU A 250 10.22 4.39 6.72
N LEU A 251 11.06 3.38 6.60
CA LEU A 251 10.86 2.08 7.22
C LEU A 251 12.10 1.65 8.02
N GLY A 252 11.87 0.93 9.11
CA GLY A 252 12.92 0.36 9.95
C GLY A 252 12.40 -0.07 11.31
N PHE A 253 13.19 -0.79 12.09
CA PHE A 253 12.81 -1.16 13.43
C PHE A 253 12.81 0.06 14.36
N PRO A 254 11.76 0.26 15.19
CA PRO A 254 11.67 1.38 16.11
C PRO A 254 12.81 1.35 17.15
N LYS A 255 13.50 2.48 17.31
CA LYS A 255 14.47 2.62 18.43
C LYS A 255 13.77 2.77 19.78
N ASN A 256 12.60 3.43 19.77
CA ASN A 256 11.76 3.65 20.95
C ASN A 256 10.29 3.48 20.56
N LEU A 257 9.54 2.83 21.44
CA LEU A 257 8.08 2.76 21.32
C LEU A 257 7.43 3.83 22.21
N PRO A 258 6.21 4.29 21.86
CA PRO A 258 5.45 5.18 22.75
C PRO A 258 5.17 4.51 24.08
N THR A 259 5.38 5.23 25.17
CA THR A 259 5.05 4.76 26.54
C THR A 259 3.57 4.94 26.87
N ARG A 260 2.86 5.76 26.11
CA ARG A 260 1.42 5.99 26.21
C ARG A 260 0.77 5.80 24.86
N GLN A 261 -0.40 5.19 24.86
CA GLN A 261 -1.19 4.94 23.64
C GLN A 261 -2.23 6.05 23.44
N PHE A 262 -2.70 6.17 22.19
CA PHE A 262 -3.84 6.99 21.79
C PHE A 262 -3.68 8.49 22.08
N ALA A 263 -2.85 9.18 21.30
CA ALA A 263 -2.84 10.62 21.34
C ALA A 263 -4.25 11.18 21.02
N PRO A 264 -4.66 12.23 21.75
CA PRO A 264 -5.97 12.85 21.51
C PRO A 264 -6.08 13.33 20.06
N ARG A 265 -7.27 13.19 19.51
CA ARG A 265 -7.62 13.69 18.17
C ARG A 265 -8.67 14.80 18.33
N LYS A 266 -8.69 15.68 17.35
CA LYS A 266 -9.81 16.64 17.23
C LYS A 266 -11.10 15.87 17.01
N GLU A 267 -12.19 16.43 17.44
CA GLU A 267 -13.53 15.93 17.14
C GLU A 267 -13.74 15.83 15.63
N MET A 268 -14.39 14.76 15.21
CA MET A 268 -14.70 14.58 13.78
C MET A 268 -15.89 15.43 13.40
N ASN A 269 -15.76 16.17 12.30
CA ASN A 269 -16.88 16.84 11.68
C ASN A 269 -17.62 15.83 10.79
N ILE A 270 -18.81 15.40 11.21
CA ILE A 270 -19.66 14.44 10.49
C ILE A 270 -20.99 15.11 10.19
N ASN A 271 -21.36 15.12 8.93
CA ASN A 271 -22.68 15.52 8.49
C ASN A 271 -23.52 14.26 8.20
N TRP A 272 -24.61 14.08 8.95
CA TRP A 272 -25.56 13.00 8.75
C TRP A 272 -26.66 13.46 7.78
N LEU A 273 -26.88 12.71 6.69
CA LEU A 273 -27.91 12.97 5.67
C LEU A 273 -29.16 12.15 5.92
#